data_f011420657a8b48ac4db1efea5b00fc2
#
_entry.id   f011420657a8b48ac4db1efea5b00fc2
#
_cell.length_a   1.000
_cell.length_b   1.000
_cell.length_c   1.000
_cell.angle_alpha   90.00
_cell.angle_beta   90.00
_cell.angle_gamma   90.00
#
_symmetry.space_group_name_H-M   'P 1'
#
loop_
_entity.id
_entity.type
_entity.pdbx_description
1 polymer ?
#
loop_
_entity_poly.entity_id
_entity_poly.type
_entity_poly.pdbx_seq_one_letter_code
_entity_poly.pdbx_strand_id
1 'polypeptide(L)'
;QTVLGQHFLKLDGAYGEEFTPIAQWVYNYVYDASRPINFWLEYEKDPSCQLQLRIQFYRYGALGDWVKDAVFSEEDMLQPLELDGAEPYYLAFSLEAKGEGSLTIGALHKRLSHGPLGGMTVGAQTLRDHKRQEIFAYFHPGDMKPPLNIYFSGYRPAEGFEGFGMMRAMGSPFILFSDPRLEGGSFYMGSEELENQITAFIDRHLDLLGFEPKEMNFSGLSMGTFGALYYGALYCPHAILVGKPIVNLGDVAANLKFKRPDEFGTSLDMLQL
;
A
#
# COMPACT_ATOMS: atom_id res chain seq x y z
N GLN A 1 11.78 -21.46 7.25
CA GLN A 1 11.24 -20.14 7.56
C GLN A 1 12.36 -19.11 7.52
N THR A 2 12.16 -18.02 6.82
CA THR A 2 13.08 -16.89 6.74
C THR A 2 12.30 -15.60 6.98
N VAL A 3 12.79 -14.75 7.89
CA VAL A 3 12.25 -13.42 8.12
C VAL A 3 13.07 -12.44 7.29
N LEU A 4 12.41 -11.69 6.42
CA LEU A 4 13.01 -10.70 5.52
C LEU A 4 12.65 -9.31 6.02
N GLY A 5 13.54 -8.67 6.76
CA GLY A 5 13.28 -7.39 7.42
C GLY A 5 12.20 -7.49 8.51
N GLN A 6 11.31 -6.52 8.58
CA GLN A 6 10.13 -6.51 9.47
C GLN A 6 8.82 -6.79 8.71
N HIS A 7 8.85 -6.68 7.39
CA HIS A 7 7.64 -6.68 6.56
C HIS A 7 7.30 -8.05 6.00
N PHE A 8 8.32 -8.86 5.64
CA PHE A 8 8.11 -10.11 4.92
C PHE A 8 8.50 -11.35 5.73
N LEU A 9 7.65 -12.36 5.65
CA LEU A 9 7.89 -13.70 6.17
C LEU A 9 7.88 -14.69 5.00
N LYS A 10 9.03 -15.33 4.72
CA LYS A 10 9.12 -16.39 3.72
C LYS A 10 9.04 -17.76 4.37
N LEU A 11 8.17 -18.60 3.85
CA LEU A 11 7.97 -19.99 4.24
C LEU A 11 8.20 -20.88 3.02
N ASP A 12 9.01 -21.92 3.15
CA ASP A 12 9.24 -22.94 2.12
C ASP A 12 8.95 -24.31 2.72
N GLY A 13 8.10 -25.11 2.10
CA GLY A 13 7.80 -26.44 2.60
C GLY A 13 6.51 -27.07 2.10
N ALA A 14 6.13 -28.15 2.77
CA ALA A 14 4.85 -28.83 2.59
C ALA A 14 3.89 -28.42 3.72
N TYR A 15 2.70 -27.98 3.35
CA TYR A 15 1.65 -27.52 4.27
C TYR A 15 0.59 -28.59 4.54
N GLY A 16 0.66 -29.72 3.84
CA GLY A 16 -0.29 -30.83 3.96
C GLY A 16 -1.42 -30.79 2.94
N GLU A 17 -2.36 -31.75 3.08
CA GLU A 17 -3.52 -31.89 2.19
C GLU A 17 -4.70 -31.03 2.65
N GLU A 18 -4.77 -30.71 3.94
CA GLU A 18 -5.82 -29.88 4.54
C GLU A 18 -5.27 -28.49 4.90
N PHE A 19 -6.15 -27.49 4.91
CA PHE A 19 -5.77 -26.15 5.34
C PHE A 19 -5.34 -26.13 6.80
N THR A 20 -4.10 -25.67 7.04
CA THR A 20 -3.51 -25.54 8.38
C THR A 20 -3.04 -24.12 8.61
N PRO A 21 -3.19 -23.56 9.83
CA PRO A 21 -2.70 -22.23 10.16
C PRO A 21 -1.17 -22.14 10.00
N ILE A 22 -0.70 -21.14 9.26
CA ILE A 22 0.73 -20.89 9.00
C ILE A 22 1.21 -19.54 9.53
N ALA A 23 0.30 -18.56 9.62
CA ALA A 23 0.59 -17.25 10.19
C ALA A 23 -0.66 -16.70 10.89
N GLN A 24 -0.45 -15.95 11.96
CA GLN A 24 -1.50 -15.27 12.70
C GLN A 24 -1.03 -13.86 13.07
N TRP A 25 -1.94 -12.91 13.05
CA TRP A 25 -1.66 -11.57 13.55
C TRP A 25 -1.95 -11.53 15.05
N VAL A 26 -0.94 -11.17 15.83
CA VAL A 26 -0.93 -11.25 17.31
C VAL A 26 -1.96 -10.31 17.94
N TYR A 27 -2.22 -9.18 17.28
CA TYR A 27 -3.15 -8.20 17.80
C TYR A 27 -4.53 -8.35 17.16
N ASN A 28 -5.55 -8.35 18.00
CA ASN A 28 -6.91 -8.28 17.53
C ASN A 28 -7.19 -6.90 16.96
N TYR A 29 -7.69 -6.87 15.74
CA TYR A 29 -8.18 -5.63 15.16
C TYR A 29 -9.54 -5.29 15.77
N VAL A 30 -9.80 -4.01 15.98
CA VAL A 30 -11.10 -3.53 16.43
C VAL A 30 -11.90 -3.08 15.22
N TYR A 31 -13.10 -3.65 15.07
CA TYR A 31 -14.16 -3.12 14.23
C TYR A 31 -15.22 -2.51 15.17
N ASP A 32 -15.40 -1.21 15.11
CA ASP A 32 -16.28 -0.44 16.00
C ASP A 32 -17.67 -0.20 15.42
N ALA A 33 -17.95 -0.72 14.23
CA ALA A 33 -19.18 -0.57 13.46
C ALA A 33 -19.53 0.89 13.09
N SER A 34 -18.59 1.83 13.26
CA SER A 34 -18.85 3.24 12.93
C SER A 34 -18.82 3.50 11.42
N ARG A 35 -18.00 2.75 10.70
CA ARG A 35 -17.80 2.84 9.23
C ARG A 35 -17.34 1.50 8.67
N PRO A 36 -17.67 1.22 7.39
CA PRO A 36 -17.11 0.07 6.69
C PRO A 36 -15.59 0.13 6.67
N ILE A 37 -14.96 -1.03 6.85
CA ILE A 37 -13.52 -1.20 6.71
C ILE A 37 -13.23 -2.30 5.70
N ASN A 38 -12.06 -2.26 5.10
CA ASN A 38 -11.58 -3.38 4.31
C ASN A 38 -10.20 -3.84 4.76
N PHE A 39 -9.88 -5.09 4.38
CA PHE A 39 -8.61 -5.73 4.63
C PHE A 39 -8.00 -6.13 3.30
N TRP A 40 -6.70 -5.93 3.17
CA TRP A 40 -5.90 -6.35 2.03
C TRP A 40 -4.64 -7.03 2.52
N LEU A 41 -4.42 -8.29 2.08
CA LEU A 41 -3.24 -9.07 2.43
C LEU A 41 -2.25 -9.09 1.26
N GLU A 42 -1.00 -8.71 1.51
CA GLU A 42 0.10 -8.89 0.59
C GLU A 42 0.64 -10.31 0.69
N TYR A 43 0.76 -10.99 -0.44
CA TYR A 43 1.44 -12.28 -0.52
C TYR A 43 1.90 -12.60 -1.94
N GLU A 44 2.91 -13.44 -2.04
CA GLU A 44 3.38 -14.09 -3.26
C GLU A 44 3.56 -15.57 -2.97
N LYS A 45 3.19 -16.47 -3.88
CA LYS A 45 3.23 -17.91 -3.65
C LYS A 45 3.45 -18.72 -4.92
N ASP A 46 3.94 -19.94 -4.74
CA ASP A 46 3.94 -20.94 -5.80
C ASP A 46 2.50 -21.40 -6.14
N PRO A 47 2.23 -21.76 -7.41
CA PRO A 47 0.91 -22.23 -7.83
C PRO A 47 0.43 -23.50 -7.09
N SER A 48 1.34 -24.34 -6.62
CA SER A 48 1.06 -25.58 -5.87
C SER A 48 0.61 -25.34 -4.42
N CYS A 49 0.85 -24.15 -3.89
CA CYS A 49 0.36 -23.71 -2.58
C CYS A 49 -1.02 -23.06 -2.72
N GLN A 50 -1.98 -23.46 -1.89
CA GLN A 50 -3.31 -22.84 -1.81
C GLN A 50 -3.46 -22.14 -0.46
N LEU A 51 -4.12 -20.98 -0.47
CA LEU A 51 -4.32 -20.14 0.70
C LEU A 51 -5.80 -19.90 0.99
N GLN A 52 -6.10 -19.70 2.27
CA GLN A 52 -7.34 -19.07 2.71
C GLN A 52 -7.07 -18.20 3.94
N LEU A 53 -7.85 -17.15 4.09
CA LEU A 53 -7.79 -16.27 5.27
C LEU A 53 -9.00 -16.51 6.16
N ARG A 54 -8.76 -16.89 7.42
CA ARG A 54 -9.79 -17.02 8.43
C ARG A 54 -9.85 -15.77 9.27
N ILE A 55 -11.02 -15.18 9.42
CA ILE A 55 -11.30 -14.06 10.33
C ILE A 55 -12.18 -14.62 11.46
N GLN A 56 -11.69 -14.54 12.68
CA GLN A 56 -12.43 -14.90 13.88
C GLN A 56 -13.02 -13.64 14.53
N PHE A 57 -14.30 -13.69 14.84
CA PHE A 57 -15.04 -12.60 15.44
C PHE A 57 -15.27 -12.88 16.91
N TYR A 58 -14.80 -11.98 17.76
CA TYR A 58 -15.01 -12.04 19.21
C TYR A 58 -15.86 -10.86 19.66
N ARG A 59 -16.66 -11.07 20.69
CA ARG A 59 -17.55 -10.03 21.24
C ARG A 59 -16.75 -8.81 21.70
N TYR A 60 -17.15 -7.65 21.24
CA TYR A 60 -16.54 -6.40 21.68
C TYR A 60 -16.76 -6.19 23.19
N GLY A 61 -15.70 -5.83 23.91
CA GLY A 61 -15.71 -5.68 25.37
C GLY A 61 -15.58 -6.97 26.17
N ALA A 62 -15.54 -8.15 25.53
CA ALA A 62 -15.37 -9.45 26.16
C ALA A 62 -14.30 -10.28 25.43
N LEU A 63 -13.04 -10.07 25.79
CA LEU A 63 -11.90 -10.80 25.22
C LEU A 63 -12.07 -12.31 25.43
N GLY A 64 -11.94 -13.07 24.32
CA GLY A 64 -12.05 -14.52 24.32
C GLY A 64 -13.49 -15.06 24.13
N ASP A 65 -14.51 -14.20 24.10
CA ASP A 65 -15.90 -14.62 23.78
C ASP A 65 -16.06 -14.71 22.26
N TRP A 66 -15.80 -15.90 21.72
CA TRP A 66 -15.93 -16.21 20.30
C TRP A 66 -17.40 -16.16 19.86
N VAL A 67 -17.65 -15.56 18.70
CA VAL A 67 -18.99 -15.40 18.12
C VAL A 67 -19.14 -16.24 16.85
N LYS A 68 -18.22 -16.07 15.90
CA LYS A 68 -18.24 -16.75 14.59
C LYS A 68 -16.90 -16.69 13.90
N ASP A 69 -16.73 -17.51 12.87
CA ASP A 69 -15.65 -17.43 11.90
C ASP A 69 -16.20 -17.06 10.51
N ALA A 70 -15.38 -16.39 9.72
CA ALA A 70 -15.53 -16.26 8.28
C ALA A 70 -14.24 -16.73 7.59
N VAL A 71 -14.37 -17.51 6.54
CA VAL A 71 -13.24 -18.04 5.78
C VAL A 71 -13.33 -17.51 4.36
N PHE A 72 -12.24 -16.95 3.88
CA PHE A 72 -12.11 -16.33 2.57
C PHE A 72 -11.08 -17.07 1.72
N SER A 73 -11.50 -17.53 0.55
CA SER A 73 -10.65 -18.17 -0.44
C SER A 73 -9.73 -17.17 -1.14
N GLU A 74 -8.80 -17.66 -1.96
CA GLU A 74 -8.00 -16.80 -2.83
C GLU A 74 -8.86 -15.99 -3.81
N GLU A 75 -9.97 -16.56 -4.30
CA GLU A 75 -10.91 -15.86 -5.17
C GLU A 75 -11.57 -14.68 -4.45
N ASP A 76 -11.99 -14.87 -3.20
CA ASP A 76 -12.55 -13.79 -2.38
C ASP A 76 -11.49 -12.69 -2.14
N MET A 77 -10.22 -13.08 -1.96
CA MET A 77 -9.11 -12.16 -1.72
C MET A 77 -8.60 -11.45 -2.98
N LEU A 78 -9.14 -11.68 -4.17
CA LEU A 78 -8.80 -10.91 -5.37
C LEU A 78 -9.18 -9.42 -5.25
N GLN A 79 -10.13 -9.11 -4.37
CA GLN A 79 -10.49 -7.75 -3.99
C GLN A 79 -10.30 -7.57 -2.49
N PRO A 80 -10.19 -6.32 -1.99
CA PRO A 80 -10.17 -6.09 -0.56
C PRO A 80 -11.40 -6.70 0.12
N LEU A 81 -11.17 -7.43 1.22
CA LEU A 81 -12.24 -8.03 2.00
C LEU A 81 -12.95 -6.95 2.80
N GLU A 82 -14.20 -6.67 2.48
CA GLU A 82 -14.99 -5.64 3.15
C GLU A 82 -15.72 -6.20 4.37
N LEU A 83 -15.68 -5.46 5.46
CA LEU A 83 -16.49 -5.66 6.64
C LEU A 83 -17.37 -4.43 6.86
N ASP A 84 -18.67 -4.63 6.66
CA ASP A 84 -19.71 -3.63 6.91
C ASP A 84 -20.83 -4.29 7.72
N GLY A 85 -21.06 -3.83 8.95
CA GLY A 85 -22.04 -4.42 9.85
C GLY A 85 -22.34 -3.50 11.03
N ALA A 86 -23.49 -3.72 11.67
CA ALA A 86 -23.98 -2.90 12.78
C ALA A 86 -23.36 -3.24 14.13
N GLU A 87 -22.71 -4.41 14.25
CA GLU A 87 -22.18 -4.91 15.51
C GLU A 87 -20.65 -4.74 15.58
N PRO A 88 -20.12 -4.22 16.69
CA PRO A 88 -18.68 -4.13 16.89
C PRO A 88 -18.08 -5.49 17.29
N TYR A 89 -16.83 -5.73 16.87
CA TYR A 89 -16.08 -6.96 17.16
C TYR A 89 -14.60 -6.70 17.44
N TYR A 90 -13.96 -7.57 18.19
CA TYR A 90 -12.54 -7.83 18.07
C TYR A 90 -12.35 -8.89 16.98
N LEU A 91 -11.35 -8.68 16.09
CA LEU A 91 -11.06 -9.54 14.97
C LEU A 91 -9.67 -10.16 15.13
N ALA A 92 -9.57 -11.47 14.99
CA ALA A 92 -8.28 -12.15 14.86
C ALA A 92 -8.17 -12.79 13.48
N PHE A 93 -6.97 -12.77 12.92
CA PHE A 93 -6.70 -13.25 11.56
C PHE A 93 -5.75 -14.43 11.59
N SER A 94 -6.08 -15.47 10.84
CA SER A 94 -5.24 -16.62 10.60
C SER A 94 -5.13 -16.89 9.12
N LEU A 95 -3.91 -16.86 8.58
CA LEU A 95 -3.63 -17.32 7.23
C LEU A 95 -3.40 -18.82 7.30
N GLU A 96 -4.14 -19.56 6.48
CA GLU A 96 -4.08 -21.01 6.39
C GLU A 96 -3.60 -21.42 5.00
N ALA A 97 -2.77 -22.45 4.94
CA ALA A 97 -2.26 -22.97 3.67
C ALA A 97 -2.42 -24.48 3.57
N LYS A 98 -2.47 -25.00 2.34
CA LYS A 98 -2.31 -26.42 2.00
C LYS A 98 -1.50 -26.58 0.70
N GLY A 99 -1.04 -27.81 0.44
CA GLY A 99 -0.16 -28.11 -0.69
C GLY A 99 1.31 -27.94 -0.32
N GLU A 100 2.13 -27.50 -1.26
CA GLU A 100 3.58 -27.32 -1.06
C GLU A 100 4.12 -26.17 -1.88
N GLY A 101 5.29 -25.65 -1.51
CA GLY A 101 5.98 -24.62 -2.25
C GLY A 101 6.47 -23.46 -1.38
N SER A 102 6.88 -22.40 -2.05
CA SER A 102 7.31 -21.14 -1.45
C SER A 102 6.12 -20.20 -1.29
N LEU A 103 6.07 -19.52 -0.15
CA LEU A 103 5.09 -18.50 0.17
C LEU A 103 5.79 -17.35 0.87
N THR A 104 5.64 -16.13 0.35
CA THR A 104 6.07 -14.90 1.00
C THR A 104 4.82 -14.14 1.45
N ILE A 105 4.75 -13.81 2.73
CA ILE A 105 3.64 -13.10 3.37
C ILE A 105 4.13 -11.70 3.72
N GLY A 106 3.41 -10.69 3.29
CA GLY A 106 3.64 -9.28 3.62
C GLY A 106 2.63 -8.73 4.64
N ALA A 107 2.30 -7.47 4.53
CA ALA A 107 1.38 -6.80 5.44
C ALA A 107 -0.08 -7.23 5.24
N LEU A 108 -0.82 -7.20 6.35
CA LEU A 108 -2.27 -7.18 6.34
C LEU A 108 -2.74 -5.74 6.61
N HIS A 109 -3.13 -5.05 5.54
CA HIS A 109 -3.64 -3.68 5.62
C HIS A 109 -5.07 -3.66 6.14
N LYS A 110 -5.37 -2.67 6.99
CA LYS A 110 -6.72 -2.34 7.43
C LYS A 110 -7.02 -0.88 7.07
N ARG A 111 -8.12 -0.63 6.37
CA ARG A 111 -8.49 0.70 5.87
C ARG A 111 -9.97 0.98 6.04
N LEU A 112 -10.32 2.28 6.00
CA LEU A 112 -11.70 2.66 5.74
C LEU A 112 -12.09 2.22 4.32
N SER A 113 -13.23 1.55 4.19
CA SER A 113 -13.77 1.18 2.88
C SER A 113 -14.54 2.34 2.27
N HIS A 114 -14.32 2.55 0.99
CA HIS A 114 -15.15 3.39 0.14
C HIS A 114 -15.90 2.54 -0.91
N GLY A 115 -15.88 1.22 -0.73
CA GLY A 115 -16.45 0.26 -1.67
C GLY A 115 -15.95 0.48 -3.09
N PRO A 116 -16.83 0.47 -4.09
CA PRO A 116 -16.44 0.66 -5.49
C PRO A 116 -16.07 2.11 -5.84
N LEU A 117 -16.20 3.04 -4.90
CA LEU A 117 -15.97 4.46 -5.16
C LEU A 117 -14.49 4.86 -5.18
N GLY A 118 -13.60 4.02 -4.66
CA GLY A 118 -12.16 4.26 -4.72
C GLY A 118 -11.39 3.72 -3.52
N GLY A 119 -10.07 3.63 -3.67
CA GLY A 119 -9.14 3.29 -2.59
C GLY A 119 -8.63 4.53 -1.86
N MET A 120 -8.54 4.52 -0.53
CA MET A 120 -8.15 5.62 0.36
C MET A 120 -9.08 6.85 0.33
N THR A 121 -9.62 7.22 -0.80
CA THR A 121 -10.60 8.29 -0.98
C THR A 121 -11.46 8.05 -2.21
N VAL A 122 -12.62 8.68 -2.26
CA VAL A 122 -13.51 8.62 -3.42
C VAL A 122 -12.81 9.14 -4.67
N GLY A 123 -12.83 8.37 -5.74
CA GLY A 123 -12.20 8.69 -7.02
C GLY A 123 -10.72 8.31 -7.13
N ALA A 124 -10.09 7.85 -6.06
CA ALA A 124 -8.73 7.34 -6.16
C ALA A 124 -8.70 5.93 -6.77
N GLN A 125 -7.61 5.62 -7.47
CA GLN A 125 -7.34 4.33 -8.06
C GLN A 125 -6.24 3.62 -7.29
N THR A 126 -6.34 2.30 -7.23
CA THR A 126 -5.32 1.44 -6.66
C THR A 126 -4.50 0.82 -7.79
N LEU A 127 -3.20 1.06 -7.76
CA LEU A 127 -2.21 0.44 -8.64
C LEU A 127 -1.66 -0.77 -7.91
N ARG A 128 -1.68 -1.96 -8.52
CA ARG A 128 -1.28 -3.22 -7.88
C ARG A 128 -0.33 -4.00 -8.76
N ASP A 129 0.61 -4.68 -8.14
CA ASP A 129 1.47 -5.65 -8.80
C ASP A 129 1.08 -7.12 -8.48
N HIS A 130 1.81 -8.05 -9.09
CA HIS A 130 1.64 -9.49 -8.86
C HIS A 130 1.97 -9.92 -7.43
N LYS A 131 2.76 -9.14 -6.69
CA LYS A 131 3.05 -9.34 -5.25
C LYS A 131 1.96 -8.78 -4.34
N ARG A 132 0.90 -8.24 -4.93
CA ARG A 132 -0.22 -7.60 -4.24
C ARG A 132 0.17 -6.34 -3.47
N GLN A 133 1.32 -5.74 -3.82
CA GLN A 133 1.72 -4.44 -3.33
C GLN A 133 0.90 -3.34 -3.97
N GLU A 134 0.60 -2.29 -3.23
CA GLU A 134 -0.32 -1.24 -3.67
C GLU A 134 0.29 0.16 -3.55
N ILE A 135 0.07 0.96 -4.58
CA ILE A 135 0.22 2.43 -4.57
C ILE A 135 -1.13 3.03 -4.95
N PHE A 136 -1.49 4.13 -4.32
CA PHE A 136 -2.75 4.82 -4.61
C PHE A 136 -2.48 6.07 -5.43
N ALA A 137 -3.35 6.32 -6.40
CA ALA A 137 -3.28 7.45 -7.29
C ALA A 137 -4.64 8.16 -7.34
N TYR A 138 -4.63 9.49 -7.26
CA TYR A 138 -5.83 10.32 -7.34
C TYR A 138 -5.62 11.45 -8.35
N PHE A 139 -6.56 11.62 -9.25
CA PHE A 139 -6.56 12.73 -10.22
C PHE A 139 -7.70 13.70 -9.93
N HIS A 140 -7.40 14.99 -9.99
CA HIS A 140 -8.39 16.07 -9.92
C HIS A 140 -8.24 17.00 -11.14
N PRO A 141 -9.31 17.27 -11.91
CA PRO A 141 -9.21 18.00 -13.16
C PRO A 141 -8.94 19.51 -12.98
N GLY A 142 -9.12 20.05 -11.79
CA GLY A 142 -8.94 21.48 -11.55
C GLY A 142 -9.72 22.35 -12.55
N ASP A 143 -9.07 23.38 -13.06
CA ASP A 143 -9.58 24.27 -14.13
C ASP A 143 -9.25 23.76 -15.55
N MET A 144 -8.67 22.57 -15.67
CA MET A 144 -8.22 21.93 -16.91
C MET A 144 -7.21 22.77 -17.73
N LYS A 145 -6.43 23.62 -17.06
CA LYS A 145 -5.38 24.42 -17.69
C LYS A 145 -4.00 24.05 -17.12
N PRO A 146 -2.93 24.17 -17.91
CA PRO A 146 -1.58 23.94 -17.41
C PRO A 146 -1.22 24.84 -16.20
N PRO A 147 -0.36 24.34 -15.30
CA PRO A 147 0.34 23.07 -15.34
C PRO A 147 -0.45 21.90 -14.72
N LEU A 148 -0.14 20.64 -15.10
CA LEU A 148 -0.49 19.47 -14.34
C LEU A 148 0.49 19.33 -13.17
N ASN A 149 0.00 19.39 -11.94
CA ASN A 149 0.81 19.26 -10.73
C ASN A 149 0.77 17.84 -10.21
N ILE A 150 1.92 17.19 -10.11
CA ILE A 150 2.05 15.81 -9.62
C ILE A 150 2.74 15.86 -8.26
N TYR A 151 2.08 15.33 -7.24
CA TYR A 151 2.58 15.33 -5.87
C TYR A 151 2.71 13.90 -5.33
N PHE A 152 3.90 13.57 -4.88
CA PHE A 152 4.21 12.33 -4.18
C PHE A 152 4.16 12.58 -2.68
N SER A 153 3.26 11.90 -1.99
CA SER A 153 3.09 12.01 -0.54
C SER A 153 4.33 11.53 0.21
N GLY A 154 4.68 12.21 1.29
CA GLY A 154 5.63 11.68 2.28
C GLY A 154 5.05 10.49 3.04
N TYR A 155 5.89 9.83 3.84
CA TYR A 155 5.43 8.77 4.72
C TYR A 155 4.37 9.29 5.71
N ARG A 156 3.34 8.49 5.90
CA ARG A 156 2.26 8.77 6.87
C ARG A 156 1.96 7.50 7.68
N PRO A 157 1.83 7.61 9.01
CA PRO A 157 1.48 6.46 9.85
C PRO A 157 0.04 5.97 9.62
N ALA A 158 -0.84 6.82 9.06
CA ALA A 158 -2.17 6.47 8.61
C ALA A 158 -2.24 6.60 7.09
N GLU A 159 -2.80 5.60 6.43
CA GLU A 159 -2.98 5.62 4.97
C GLU A 159 -3.81 6.83 4.54
N GLY A 160 -3.39 7.51 3.49
CA GLY A 160 -4.06 8.69 2.96
C GLY A 160 -3.16 9.50 2.03
N PHE A 161 -3.75 10.49 1.36
CA PHE A 161 -3.01 11.43 0.53
C PHE A 161 -2.56 12.64 1.34
N GLU A 162 -1.29 13.01 1.18
CA GLU A 162 -0.77 14.29 1.63
C GLU A 162 -1.01 15.36 0.54
N GLY A 163 -1.08 16.63 0.95
CA GLY A 163 -1.13 17.75 0.01
C GLY A 163 -2.48 18.01 -0.66
N PHE A 164 -3.53 17.22 -0.41
CA PHE A 164 -4.83 17.36 -1.09
C PHE A 164 -5.39 18.79 -1.00
N GLY A 165 -5.44 19.36 0.21
CA GLY A 165 -5.95 20.73 0.40
C GLY A 165 -5.11 21.79 -0.30
N MET A 166 -3.78 21.63 -0.26
CA MET A 166 -2.84 22.53 -0.92
C MET A 166 -3.01 22.49 -2.45
N MET A 167 -3.01 21.31 -3.04
CA MET A 167 -3.16 21.13 -4.49
C MET A 167 -4.52 21.64 -4.98
N ARG A 168 -5.59 21.35 -4.23
CA ARG A 168 -6.93 21.85 -4.55
C ARG A 168 -7.00 23.38 -4.51
N ALA A 169 -6.30 24.03 -3.57
CA ALA A 169 -6.27 25.48 -3.47
C ALA A 169 -5.53 26.16 -4.62
N MET A 170 -4.64 25.44 -5.33
CA MET A 170 -3.96 25.95 -6.53
C MET A 170 -4.90 26.10 -7.74
N GLY A 171 -5.99 25.36 -7.77
CA GLY A 171 -7.01 25.42 -8.81
C GLY A 171 -6.67 24.67 -10.10
N SER A 172 -5.40 24.39 -10.37
CA SER A 172 -4.94 23.66 -11.57
C SER A 172 -5.20 22.15 -11.44
N PRO A 173 -5.14 21.38 -12.55
CA PRO A 173 -5.15 19.92 -12.50
C PRO A 173 -4.02 19.36 -11.63
N PHE A 174 -4.32 18.27 -10.90
CA PHE A 174 -3.29 17.61 -10.11
C PHE A 174 -3.47 16.10 -9.99
N ILE A 175 -2.35 15.42 -9.82
CA ILE A 175 -2.27 14.02 -9.44
C ILE A 175 -1.62 13.92 -8.05
N LEU A 176 -2.19 13.09 -7.18
CA LEU A 176 -1.57 12.71 -5.91
C LEU A 176 -1.23 11.22 -5.95
N PHE A 177 -0.01 10.89 -5.54
CA PHE A 177 0.39 9.52 -5.25
C PHE A 177 0.57 9.32 -3.75
N SER A 178 0.18 8.14 -3.25
CA SER A 178 0.42 7.71 -1.88
C SER A 178 0.94 6.28 -1.87
N ASP A 179 2.07 6.06 -1.19
CA ASP A 179 2.71 4.77 -1.02
C ASP A 179 2.61 4.35 0.45
N PRO A 180 1.68 3.45 0.82
CA PRO A 180 1.50 3.02 2.20
C PRO A 180 2.40 1.84 2.60
N ARG A 181 3.21 1.33 1.67
CA ARG A 181 4.04 0.15 1.91
C ARG A 181 5.21 0.48 2.83
N LEU A 182 5.63 -0.46 3.62
CA LEU A 182 6.72 -0.41 4.59
C LEU A 182 6.55 0.71 5.65
N GLU A 183 6.91 0.41 6.87
CA GLU A 183 7.04 1.43 7.89
C GLU A 183 8.27 2.31 7.61
N GLY A 184 8.05 3.59 7.38
CA GLY A 184 9.11 4.53 6.95
C GLY A 184 9.20 4.74 5.44
N GLY A 185 8.54 3.91 4.65
CA GLY A 185 8.28 4.12 3.22
C GLY A 185 9.07 3.24 2.25
N SER A 186 8.47 2.94 1.11
CA SER A 186 9.06 2.25 -0.04
C SER A 186 9.52 3.21 -1.14
N PHE A 187 9.37 4.51 -0.93
CA PHE A 187 9.89 5.55 -1.81
C PHE A 187 9.36 5.49 -3.25
N TYR A 188 8.19 4.87 -3.46
CA TYR A 188 7.60 4.66 -4.79
C TYR A 188 8.40 3.73 -5.71
N MET A 189 9.37 3.00 -5.14
CA MET A 189 10.10 1.92 -5.80
C MET A 189 9.30 0.62 -5.68
N GLY A 190 9.53 -0.34 -6.55
CA GLY A 190 8.89 -1.64 -6.47
C GLY A 190 9.16 -2.52 -7.67
N SER A 191 8.21 -3.39 -8.01
CA SER A 191 8.29 -4.15 -9.25
C SER A 191 8.19 -3.23 -10.46
N GLU A 192 8.80 -3.65 -11.57
CA GLU A 192 8.66 -2.96 -12.86
C GLU A 192 7.17 -2.76 -13.23
N GLU A 193 6.32 -3.75 -12.91
CA GLU A 193 4.89 -3.66 -13.12
C GLU A 193 4.27 -2.48 -12.37
N LEU A 194 4.63 -2.29 -11.10
CA LEU A 194 4.07 -1.22 -10.28
C LEU A 194 4.57 0.16 -10.72
N GLU A 195 5.86 0.28 -11.06
CA GLU A 195 6.45 1.52 -11.57
C GLU A 195 5.85 1.91 -12.93
N ASN A 196 5.63 0.93 -13.83
CA ASN A 196 4.97 1.15 -15.11
C ASN A 196 3.51 1.61 -14.93
N GLN A 197 2.81 1.16 -13.90
CA GLN A 197 1.45 1.65 -13.61
C GLN A 197 1.45 3.11 -13.15
N ILE A 198 2.48 3.57 -12.41
CA ILE A 198 2.62 4.98 -12.03
C ILE A 198 2.79 5.85 -13.28
N THR A 199 3.73 5.49 -14.17
CA THR A 199 3.97 6.24 -15.41
C THR A 199 2.74 6.20 -16.32
N ALA A 200 2.12 5.04 -16.52
CA ALA A 200 0.89 4.91 -17.30
C ALA A 200 -0.27 5.76 -16.74
N PHE A 201 -0.35 5.91 -15.42
CA PHE A 201 -1.34 6.80 -14.79
C PHE A 201 -1.06 8.27 -15.14
N ILE A 202 0.20 8.70 -15.11
CA ILE A 202 0.60 10.06 -15.47
C ILE A 202 0.31 10.31 -16.95
N ASP A 203 0.79 9.44 -17.84
CA ASP A 203 0.64 9.56 -19.29
C ASP A 203 -0.82 9.68 -19.71
N ARG A 204 -1.67 8.80 -19.18
CA ARG A 204 -3.11 8.84 -19.46
C ARG A 204 -3.76 10.19 -19.12
N HIS A 205 -3.36 10.82 -18.02
CA HIS A 205 -3.94 12.11 -17.63
C HIS A 205 -3.29 13.28 -18.36
N LEU A 206 -2.03 13.16 -18.74
CA LEU A 206 -1.38 14.12 -19.62
C LEU A 206 -2.09 14.17 -21.00
N ASP A 207 -2.35 12.98 -21.58
CA ASP A 207 -3.08 12.83 -22.84
C ASP A 207 -4.53 13.33 -22.71
N LEU A 208 -5.23 12.98 -21.61
CA LEU A 208 -6.59 13.44 -21.35
C LEU A 208 -6.72 14.95 -21.32
N LEU A 209 -5.72 15.65 -20.77
CA LEU A 209 -5.67 17.10 -20.69
C LEU A 209 -5.14 17.74 -21.98
N GLY A 210 -4.48 16.99 -22.86
CA GLY A 210 -3.81 17.47 -24.04
C GLY A 210 -2.58 18.32 -23.74
N PHE A 211 -1.89 18.04 -22.63
CA PHE A 211 -0.72 18.77 -22.19
C PHE A 211 0.57 18.09 -22.66
N GLU A 212 1.64 18.88 -22.75
CA GLU A 212 2.98 18.38 -23.01
C GLU A 212 3.79 18.18 -21.70
N PRO A 213 4.83 17.33 -21.70
CA PRO A 213 5.67 17.13 -20.51
C PRO A 213 6.20 18.42 -19.87
N LYS A 214 6.56 19.43 -20.69
CA LYS A 214 7.00 20.75 -20.19
C LYS A 214 5.90 21.56 -19.47
N GLU A 215 4.67 21.08 -19.46
CA GLU A 215 3.54 21.68 -18.75
C GLU A 215 3.19 20.92 -17.47
N MET A 216 4.10 20.07 -16.99
CA MET A 216 4.00 19.37 -15.70
C MET A 216 4.94 19.95 -14.66
N ASN A 217 4.51 19.90 -13.39
CA ASN A 217 5.36 20.09 -12.22
C ASN A 217 5.32 18.84 -11.36
N PHE A 218 6.49 18.33 -10.96
CA PHE A 218 6.61 17.25 -9.99
C PHE A 218 6.97 17.83 -8.63
N SER A 219 6.39 17.30 -7.58
CA SER A 219 6.68 17.77 -6.23
C SER A 219 6.56 16.66 -5.18
N GLY A 220 7.25 16.83 -4.07
CA GLY A 220 7.22 15.91 -2.95
C GLY A 220 7.94 16.40 -1.72
N LEU A 221 7.59 15.83 -0.57
CA LEU A 221 8.21 16.12 0.71
C LEU A 221 8.73 14.81 1.33
N SER A 222 9.93 14.83 1.95
CA SER A 222 10.54 13.67 2.62
C SER A 222 10.60 12.45 1.67
N MET A 223 9.96 11.32 1.99
CA MET A 223 9.87 10.13 1.13
C MET A 223 9.39 10.47 -0.29
N GLY A 224 8.40 11.35 -0.42
CA GLY A 224 7.84 11.77 -1.71
C GLY A 224 8.83 12.51 -2.60
N THR A 225 9.92 13.04 -2.04
CA THR A 225 10.97 13.69 -2.86
C THR A 225 11.67 12.72 -3.78
N PHE A 226 11.84 11.47 -3.36
CA PHE A 226 12.42 10.45 -4.21
C PHE A 226 11.52 10.16 -5.42
N GLY A 227 10.22 9.93 -5.18
CA GLY A 227 9.26 9.73 -6.26
C GLY A 227 9.22 10.92 -7.24
N ALA A 228 9.18 12.15 -6.72
CA ALA A 228 9.19 13.35 -7.56
C ALA A 228 10.46 13.47 -8.41
N LEU A 229 11.63 13.15 -7.88
CA LEU A 229 12.91 13.17 -8.61
C LEU A 229 13.01 12.01 -9.60
N TYR A 230 12.70 10.79 -9.17
CA TYR A 230 12.84 9.58 -9.96
C TYR A 230 11.91 9.61 -11.19
N TYR A 231 10.61 9.78 -10.98
CA TYR A 231 9.65 9.85 -12.07
C TYR A 231 9.77 11.16 -12.85
N GLY A 232 10.02 12.30 -12.18
CA GLY A 232 10.21 13.58 -12.86
C GLY A 232 11.38 13.57 -13.84
N ALA A 233 12.45 12.83 -13.55
CA ALA A 233 13.59 12.70 -14.47
C ALA A 233 13.24 12.01 -15.80
N LEU A 234 12.17 11.19 -15.82
CA LEU A 234 11.72 10.51 -17.04
C LEU A 234 11.00 11.45 -18.02
N TYR A 235 10.41 12.54 -17.52
CA TYR A 235 9.49 13.39 -18.29
C TYR A 235 10.08 14.73 -18.74
N CYS A 236 11.21 15.18 -18.21
CA CYS A 236 11.73 16.53 -18.45
C CYS A 236 10.66 17.62 -18.21
N PRO A 237 10.05 17.69 -17.01
CA PRO A 237 8.95 18.58 -16.71
C PRO A 237 9.40 20.05 -16.65
N HIS A 238 8.42 20.97 -16.51
CA HIS A 238 8.71 22.37 -16.27
C HIS A 238 9.54 22.60 -14.99
N ALA A 239 9.14 21.92 -13.89
CA ALA A 239 9.84 22.03 -12.62
C ALA A 239 9.72 20.76 -11.78
N ILE A 240 10.73 20.53 -10.91
CA ILE A 240 10.69 19.55 -9.84
C ILE A 240 10.94 20.30 -8.53
N LEU A 241 9.96 20.28 -7.61
CA LEU A 241 10.01 20.97 -6.32
C LEU A 241 10.06 19.95 -5.19
N VAL A 242 11.16 19.90 -4.47
CA VAL A 242 11.37 18.93 -3.39
C VAL A 242 11.74 19.60 -2.07
N GLY A 243 11.09 19.15 -1.01
CA GLY A 243 11.37 19.58 0.36
C GLY A 243 11.98 18.45 1.19
N LYS A 244 13.15 18.67 1.81
CA LYS A 244 13.92 17.65 2.55
C LYS A 244 14.29 16.47 1.64
N PRO A 245 15.06 16.68 0.56
CA PRO A 245 15.29 15.67 -0.46
C PRO A 245 16.04 14.44 0.09
N ILE A 246 15.54 13.27 -0.31
CA ILE A 246 16.16 11.98 -0.07
C ILE A 246 16.49 11.41 -1.45
N VAL A 247 17.78 11.29 -1.78
CA VAL A 247 18.23 10.93 -3.13
C VAL A 247 19.05 9.64 -3.18
N ASN A 248 19.55 9.18 -2.03
CA ASN A 248 20.36 7.98 -1.94
C ASN A 248 19.75 7.02 -0.91
N LEU A 249 18.92 6.09 -1.38
CA LEU A 249 18.22 5.13 -0.53
C LEU A 249 19.21 4.12 0.10
N GLY A 250 20.26 3.76 -0.61
CA GLY A 250 21.32 2.88 -0.10
C GLY A 250 22.02 3.48 1.12
N ASP A 251 22.35 4.77 1.08
CA ASP A 251 22.95 5.46 2.22
C ASP A 251 21.96 5.60 3.38
N VAL A 252 20.69 5.85 3.09
CA VAL A 252 19.62 5.87 4.11
C VAL A 252 19.55 4.52 4.81
N ALA A 253 19.41 3.43 4.04
CA ALA A 253 19.33 2.07 4.57
C ALA A 253 20.57 1.69 5.38
N ALA A 254 21.78 1.95 4.88
CA ALA A 254 23.03 1.61 5.55
C ALA A 254 23.24 2.40 6.85
N ASN A 255 22.74 3.63 6.94
CA ASN A 255 22.95 4.51 8.09
C ASN A 255 21.86 4.38 9.18
N LEU A 256 20.67 3.84 8.89
CA LEU A 256 19.59 3.71 9.87
C LEU A 256 20.00 2.87 11.08
N LYS A 257 20.75 1.80 10.86
CA LYS A 257 21.29 0.95 11.94
C LYS A 257 21.97 1.74 13.07
N PHE A 258 22.69 2.79 12.75
CA PHE A 258 23.48 3.57 13.71
C PHE A 258 22.77 4.84 14.17
N LYS A 259 22.02 5.48 13.27
CA LYS A 259 21.38 6.77 13.53
C LYS A 259 19.96 6.64 14.09
N ARG A 260 19.27 5.59 13.71
CA ARG A 260 17.87 5.33 14.10
C ARG A 260 17.65 3.82 14.26
N PRO A 261 18.23 3.21 15.33
CA PRO A 261 18.19 1.75 15.52
C PRO A 261 16.78 1.20 15.63
N ASP A 262 15.81 2.00 16.08
CA ASP A 262 14.39 1.60 16.16
C ASP A 262 13.75 1.38 14.77
N GLU A 263 14.35 1.97 13.73
CA GLU A 263 13.91 1.82 12.34
C GLU A 263 14.81 0.87 11.53
N PHE A 264 15.67 0.12 12.20
CA PHE A 264 16.61 -0.78 11.51
C PHE A 264 15.91 -1.86 10.69
N GLY A 265 14.77 -2.37 11.17
CA GLY A 265 13.95 -3.30 10.42
C GLY A 265 13.51 -2.74 9.07
N THR A 266 13.02 -1.49 9.04
CA THR A 266 12.67 -0.78 7.81
C THR A 266 13.85 -0.68 6.85
N SER A 267 15.07 -0.47 7.36
CA SER A 267 16.26 -0.42 6.48
C SER A 267 16.55 -1.74 5.81
N LEU A 268 16.28 -2.87 6.47
CA LEU A 268 16.39 -4.20 5.87
C LEU A 268 15.31 -4.40 4.80
N ASP A 269 14.09 -3.90 5.03
CA ASP A 269 13.02 -3.95 4.03
C ASP A 269 13.36 -3.10 2.80
N MET A 270 13.95 -1.90 2.98
CA MET A 270 14.43 -1.06 1.88
C MET A 270 15.51 -1.73 1.02
N LEU A 271 16.33 -2.60 1.61
CA LEU A 271 17.34 -3.36 0.87
C LEU A 271 16.75 -4.52 0.05
N GLN A 272 15.46 -4.82 0.19
CA GLN A 272 14.75 -5.83 -0.60
C GLN A 272 14.03 -5.21 -1.82
N LEU A 273 13.91 -3.91 -1.88
CA LEU A 273 13.37 -3.19 -3.04
C LEU A 273 14.37 -3.15 -4.18
#